data_ec15199e4b5ba51efc26b95b85c17639
#
_entry.id   ec15199e4b5ba51efc26b95b85c17639
#
_cell.length_a   1.000
_cell.length_b   1.000
_cell.length_c   1.000
_cell.angle_alpha   90.00
_cell.angle_beta   90.00
_cell.angle_gamma   90.00
#
_symmetry.space_group_name_H-M   'P 1'
#
loop_
_entity.id
_entity.type
_entity.pdbx_description
1 polymer ?
#
loop_
_entity_poly.entity_id
_entity_poly.type
_entity_poly.pdbx_seq_one_letter_code
_entity_poly.pdbx_strand_id
1 'polypeptide(L)'
;MKKQPTPWELGATLYMPATRKDIAEVVLEGKIPGLRSLVVCLEDAVSEHDIPLAIQNLSLFLKQLRHARAVNDDEKYPLVFIRPRHPDMGRWLTTNLDLSAVDGFVLPKFTLSTLPVWWDIMAGTSLMMMPTLETEEVYDVIKMQALANELSSHDCRDRIIALRIGG
;
A
#
# COMPACT_ATOMS: atom_id res chain seq x y z
N MET A 1 -17.24 11.39 4.45
CA MET A 1 -16.51 10.46 3.55
C MET A 1 -15.09 11.00 3.37
N LYS A 2 -14.08 10.19 3.69
CA LYS A 2 -12.68 10.56 3.44
C LYS A 2 -12.50 10.75 1.92
N LYS A 3 -11.97 11.90 1.50
CA LYS A 3 -11.69 12.15 0.08
C LYS A 3 -10.66 11.14 -0.40
N GLN A 4 -10.89 10.49 -1.52
CA GLN A 4 -9.90 9.60 -2.11
C GLN A 4 -8.67 10.42 -2.55
N PRO A 5 -7.45 9.95 -2.23
CA PRO A 5 -6.24 10.62 -2.64
C PRO A 5 -6.07 10.54 -4.16
N THR A 6 -5.44 11.56 -4.72
CA THR A 6 -5.10 11.63 -6.14
C THR A 6 -3.64 11.23 -6.39
N PRO A 7 -3.26 10.80 -7.61
CA PRO A 7 -1.87 10.47 -7.92
C PRO A 7 -0.89 11.63 -7.64
N TRP A 8 -1.35 12.87 -7.79
CA TRP A 8 -0.55 14.08 -7.57
C TRP A 8 -0.19 14.31 -6.09
N GLU A 9 -0.93 13.69 -5.18
CA GLU A 9 -0.67 13.78 -3.74
C GLU A 9 0.41 12.82 -3.26
N LEU A 10 0.82 11.84 -4.08
CA LEU A 10 1.86 10.87 -3.73
C LEU A 10 3.23 11.52 -3.54
N GLY A 11 3.63 12.44 -4.42
CA GLY A 11 4.99 12.96 -4.43
C GLY A 11 6.04 11.87 -4.61
N ALA A 12 7.20 12.05 -4.03
CA ALA A 12 8.21 11.00 -3.90
C ALA A 12 7.83 10.05 -2.75
N THR A 13 7.49 8.81 -3.08
CA THR A 13 7.06 7.81 -2.10
C THR A 13 8.25 7.17 -1.41
N LEU A 14 8.33 7.27 -0.09
CA LEU A 14 9.37 6.63 0.71
C LEU A 14 8.96 5.20 1.06
N TYR A 15 9.87 4.24 0.89
CA TYR A 15 9.70 2.87 1.39
C TYR A 15 10.44 2.68 2.70
N MET A 16 9.76 2.18 3.72
CA MET A 16 10.33 1.83 5.01
C MET A 16 10.01 0.38 5.38
N PRO A 17 11.03 -0.42 5.75
CA PRO A 17 10.76 -1.75 6.30
C PRO A 17 9.89 -1.67 7.56
N ALA A 18 8.91 -2.55 7.68
CA ALA A 18 8.04 -2.59 8.86
C ALA A 18 8.76 -2.98 10.16
N THR A 19 10.01 -3.45 10.06
CA THR A 19 10.89 -3.70 11.21
C THR A 19 11.43 -2.43 11.86
N ARG A 20 11.34 -1.28 11.17
CA ARG A 20 11.79 0.01 11.73
C ARG A 20 10.86 0.48 12.85
N LYS A 21 11.48 1.02 13.90
CA LYS A 21 10.75 1.52 15.08
C LYS A 21 10.34 2.99 14.96
N ASP A 22 10.96 3.73 14.04
CA ASP A 22 10.77 5.17 13.86
C ASP A 22 9.74 5.56 12.79
N ILE A 23 8.88 4.63 12.36
CA ILE A 23 7.84 4.90 11.35
C ILE A 23 6.86 5.98 11.86
N ALA A 24 6.48 5.90 13.14
CA ALA A 24 5.60 6.89 13.74
C ALA A 24 6.24 8.30 13.78
N GLU A 25 7.52 8.42 14.15
CA GLU A 25 8.25 9.69 14.12
C GLU A 25 8.29 10.30 12.71
N VAL A 26 8.52 9.44 11.70
CA VAL A 26 8.56 9.89 10.30
C VAL A 26 7.20 10.41 9.83
N VAL A 27 6.12 9.72 10.17
CA VAL A 27 4.77 10.02 9.68
C VAL A 27 4.06 11.07 10.53
N LEU A 28 4.14 10.95 11.86
CA LEU A 28 3.33 11.75 12.78
C LEU A 28 4.08 13.01 13.29
N GLU A 29 5.39 12.93 13.42
CA GLU A 29 6.21 14.04 13.94
C GLU A 29 6.93 14.82 12.83
N GLY A 30 6.72 14.43 11.56
CA GLY A 30 7.30 15.15 10.43
C GLY A 30 8.82 15.08 10.34
N LYS A 31 9.44 13.99 10.82
CA LYS A 31 10.90 13.78 10.82
C LYS A 31 11.56 13.98 9.45
N ILE A 32 10.81 13.77 8.37
CA ILE A 32 11.25 14.02 6.99
C ILE A 32 10.40 15.16 6.43
N PRO A 33 10.95 16.38 6.32
CA PRO A 33 10.22 17.51 5.78
C PRO A 33 9.76 17.29 4.35
N GLY A 34 8.50 17.61 4.05
CA GLY A 34 7.95 17.49 2.70
C GLY A 34 7.59 16.08 2.27
N LEU A 35 7.68 15.08 3.16
CA LEU A 35 7.21 13.73 2.87
C LEU A 35 5.70 13.73 2.58
N ARG A 36 5.30 13.20 1.42
CA ARG A 36 3.89 13.19 1.00
C ARG A 36 3.26 11.81 1.03
N SER A 37 4.05 10.77 0.84
CA SER A 37 3.58 9.39 0.93
C SER A 37 4.68 8.44 1.41
N LEU A 38 4.25 7.38 2.08
CA LEU A 38 5.13 6.36 2.65
C LEU A 38 4.52 4.97 2.44
N VAL A 39 5.37 4.00 2.17
CA VAL A 39 5.03 2.58 2.12
C VAL A 39 5.70 1.85 3.26
N VAL A 40 4.89 1.26 4.14
CA VAL A 40 5.37 0.29 5.14
C VAL A 40 5.52 -1.06 4.46
N CYS A 41 6.76 -1.48 4.24
CA CYS A 41 7.08 -2.68 3.47
C CYS A 41 7.19 -3.92 4.37
N LEU A 42 6.44 -4.96 4.01
CA LEU A 42 6.50 -6.31 4.61
C LEU A 42 7.11 -7.33 3.65
N GLU A 43 7.54 -6.91 2.47
CA GLU A 43 8.03 -7.78 1.40
C GLU A 43 9.57 -7.77 1.34
N ASP A 44 10.19 -7.36 0.27
CA ASP A 44 11.64 -7.49 0.00
C ASP A 44 12.55 -6.89 1.10
N ALA A 45 12.09 -5.87 1.79
CA ALA A 45 12.85 -5.19 2.83
C ALA A 45 12.79 -5.87 4.21
N VAL A 46 12.06 -6.98 4.34
CA VAL A 46 11.87 -7.72 5.60
C VAL A 46 12.13 -9.19 5.38
N SER A 47 13.00 -9.79 6.18
CA SER A 47 13.23 -11.25 6.13
C SER A 47 12.01 -12.01 6.67
N GLU A 48 11.85 -13.29 6.28
CA GLU A 48 10.77 -14.12 6.81
C GLU A 48 10.83 -14.27 8.34
N HIS A 49 12.05 -14.35 8.87
CA HIS A 49 12.29 -14.43 10.30
C HIS A 49 11.78 -13.20 11.06
N ASP A 50 11.81 -12.02 10.45
CA ASP A 50 11.44 -10.75 11.06
C ASP A 50 9.97 -10.40 10.89
N ILE A 51 9.19 -11.20 10.17
CA ILE A 51 7.75 -10.93 9.93
C ILE A 51 6.96 -10.75 11.24
N PRO A 52 7.13 -11.57 12.29
CA PRO A 52 6.40 -11.35 13.55
C PRO A 52 6.69 -9.98 14.17
N LEU A 53 7.96 -9.55 14.17
CA LEU A 53 8.34 -8.22 14.64
C LEU A 53 7.76 -7.11 13.77
N ALA A 54 7.82 -7.28 12.45
CA ALA A 54 7.28 -6.33 11.49
C ALA A 54 5.77 -6.13 11.67
N ILE A 55 5.01 -7.21 11.88
CA ILE A 55 3.56 -7.17 12.14
C ILE A 55 3.25 -6.48 13.47
N GLN A 56 4.05 -6.76 14.50
CA GLN A 56 3.89 -6.10 15.81
C GLN A 56 4.12 -4.59 15.71
N ASN A 57 5.19 -4.16 15.05
CA ASN A 57 5.48 -2.75 14.82
C ASN A 57 4.40 -2.08 13.98
N LEU A 58 3.95 -2.73 12.90
CA LEU A 58 2.87 -2.24 12.06
C LEU A 58 1.58 -2.04 12.89
N SER A 59 1.19 -3.04 13.68
CA SER A 59 -0.01 -2.96 14.51
C SER A 59 0.04 -1.78 15.49
N LEU A 60 1.19 -1.55 16.11
CA LEU A 60 1.40 -0.40 17.01
C LEU A 60 1.29 0.92 16.24
N PHE A 61 1.98 1.04 15.12
CA PHE A 61 1.95 2.22 14.28
C PHE A 61 0.53 2.55 13.79
N LEU A 62 -0.24 1.56 13.36
CA LEU A 62 -1.62 1.75 12.89
C LEU A 62 -2.53 2.31 13.99
N LYS A 63 -2.36 1.88 15.24
CA LYS A 63 -3.10 2.44 16.39
C LYS A 63 -2.76 3.93 16.60
N GLN A 64 -1.47 4.28 16.52
CA GLN A 64 -1.01 5.65 16.66
C GLN A 64 -1.52 6.52 15.51
N LEU A 65 -1.40 6.05 14.26
CA LEU A 65 -1.88 6.74 13.07
C LEU A 65 -3.38 7.02 13.12
N ARG A 66 -4.17 6.00 13.50
CA ARG A 66 -5.62 6.16 13.66
C ARG A 66 -5.96 7.20 14.72
N HIS A 67 -5.29 7.14 15.86
CA HIS A 67 -5.51 8.12 16.93
C HIS A 67 -5.17 9.54 16.46
N ALA A 68 -4.01 9.73 15.84
CA ALA A 68 -3.57 11.03 15.33
C ALA A 68 -4.55 11.61 14.29
N ARG A 69 -4.99 10.80 13.32
CA ARG A 69 -5.96 11.22 12.30
C ARG A 69 -7.36 11.50 12.85
N ALA A 70 -7.72 10.90 14.01
CA ALA A 70 -9.01 11.16 14.67
C ALA A 70 -9.00 12.44 15.51
N VAL A 71 -7.85 12.80 16.08
CA VAL A 71 -7.72 13.98 16.98
C VAL A 71 -7.42 15.25 16.18
N ASN A 72 -6.65 15.16 15.09
CA ASN A 72 -6.19 16.31 14.31
C ASN A 72 -6.67 16.18 12.85
N ASP A 73 -7.95 16.46 12.62
CA ASP A 73 -8.58 16.34 11.28
C ASP A 73 -7.99 17.36 10.28
N ASP A 74 -7.49 18.48 10.76
CA ASP A 74 -6.85 19.53 9.94
C ASP A 74 -5.37 19.26 9.63
N GLU A 75 -4.72 18.33 10.31
CA GLU A 75 -3.30 18.04 10.11
C GLU A 75 -3.10 17.08 8.93
N LYS A 76 -2.28 17.52 7.97
CA LYS A 76 -1.99 16.74 6.77
C LYS A 76 -0.83 15.77 7.02
N TYR A 77 -1.16 14.58 7.48
CA TYR A 77 -0.19 13.47 7.50
C TYR A 77 0.10 12.95 6.09
N PRO A 78 1.30 12.41 5.84
CA PRO A 78 1.60 11.69 4.61
C PRO A 78 0.58 10.59 4.33
N LEU A 79 0.34 10.29 3.06
CA LEU A 79 -0.41 9.11 2.66
C LEU A 79 0.37 7.85 3.09
N VAL A 80 -0.32 6.89 3.67
CA VAL A 80 0.28 5.66 4.20
C VAL A 80 -0.25 4.46 3.42
N PHE A 81 0.69 3.75 2.79
CA PHE A 81 0.42 2.50 2.11
C PHE A 81 1.13 1.35 2.83
N ILE A 82 0.61 0.13 2.67
CA ILE A 82 1.25 -1.09 3.13
C ILE A 82 1.57 -1.94 1.91
N ARG A 83 2.77 -2.52 1.86
CA ARG A 83 3.16 -3.52 0.86
C ARG A 83 3.21 -4.90 1.51
N PRO A 84 2.14 -5.72 1.39
CA PRO A 84 2.18 -7.11 1.82
C PRO A 84 3.11 -7.94 0.94
N ARG A 85 3.57 -9.10 1.42
CA ARG A 85 4.46 -10.00 0.69
C ARG A 85 3.78 -10.68 -0.50
N HIS A 86 2.53 -11.09 -0.30
CA HIS A 86 1.74 -11.86 -1.23
C HIS A 86 0.24 -11.72 -0.87
N PRO A 87 -0.68 -12.17 -1.72
CA PRO A 87 -2.12 -12.05 -1.48
C PRO A 87 -2.59 -12.61 -0.14
N ASP A 88 -2.09 -13.76 0.30
CA ASP A 88 -2.51 -14.36 1.58
C ASP A 88 -2.18 -13.46 2.77
N MET A 89 -1.00 -12.81 2.77
CA MET A 89 -0.67 -11.79 3.77
C MET A 89 -1.61 -10.59 3.65
N GLY A 90 -1.92 -10.14 2.44
CA GLY A 90 -2.89 -9.07 2.20
C GLY A 90 -4.26 -9.39 2.83
N ARG A 91 -4.76 -10.59 2.61
CA ARG A 91 -6.00 -11.10 3.22
C ARG A 91 -5.92 -11.14 4.74
N TRP A 92 -4.81 -11.63 5.26
CA TRP A 92 -4.59 -11.67 6.71
C TRP A 92 -4.61 -10.26 7.32
N LEU A 93 -3.93 -9.29 6.70
CA LEU A 93 -3.91 -7.90 7.16
C LEU A 93 -5.30 -7.27 7.17
N THR A 94 -6.08 -7.44 6.09
CA THR A 94 -7.45 -6.89 6.01
C THR A 94 -8.42 -7.53 6.99
N THR A 95 -8.16 -8.76 7.42
CA THR A 95 -9.01 -9.48 8.37
C THR A 95 -8.64 -9.21 9.83
N ASN A 96 -7.36 -9.03 10.13
CA ASN A 96 -6.87 -9.04 11.51
C ASN A 96 -6.42 -7.66 12.02
N LEU A 97 -6.21 -6.67 11.14
CA LEU A 97 -5.80 -5.33 11.53
C LEU A 97 -6.87 -4.29 11.15
N ASP A 98 -6.97 -3.25 11.98
CA ASP A 98 -7.77 -2.08 11.63
C ASP A 98 -7.00 -1.18 10.66
N LEU A 99 -7.37 -1.22 9.40
CA LEU A 99 -6.76 -0.45 8.31
C LEU A 99 -7.51 0.84 7.98
N SER A 100 -8.43 1.30 8.82
CA SER A 100 -9.25 2.50 8.57
C SER A 100 -8.42 3.78 8.37
N ALA A 101 -7.23 3.82 8.96
CA ALA A 101 -6.29 4.93 8.81
C ALA A 101 -5.29 4.75 7.65
N VAL A 102 -5.30 3.62 6.95
CA VAL A 102 -4.43 3.35 5.79
C VAL A 102 -5.06 3.88 4.51
N ASP A 103 -4.26 4.38 3.59
CA ASP A 103 -4.75 4.93 2.32
C ASP A 103 -4.80 3.87 1.21
N GLY A 104 -3.96 2.83 1.28
CA GLY A 104 -4.00 1.75 0.30
C GLY A 104 -2.94 0.68 0.48
N PHE A 105 -2.93 -0.26 -0.47
CA PHE A 105 -1.92 -1.31 -0.59
C PHE A 105 -1.08 -1.11 -1.85
N VAL A 106 0.22 -1.37 -1.72
CA VAL A 106 1.13 -1.63 -2.84
C VAL A 106 1.10 -3.12 -3.11
N LEU A 107 0.69 -3.51 -4.31
CA LEU A 107 0.48 -4.91 -4.68
C LEU A 107 1.72 -5.43 -5.42
N PRO A 108 2.54 -6.29 -4.78
CA PRO A 108 3.76 -6.79 -5.40
C PRO A 108 3.46 -7.77 -6.52
N LYS A 109 4.36 -7.87 -7.50
CA LYS A 109 4.35 -8.87 -8.59
C LYS A 109 2.98 -8.99 -9.26
N PHE A 110 2.39 -7.81 -9.53
CA PHE A 110 1.05 -7.72 -10.06
C PHE A 110 1.03 -8.08 -11.55
N THR A 111 0.13 -8.99 -11.92
CA THR A 111 -0.07 -9.48 -13.29
C THR A 111 -1.55 -9.63 -13.58
N LEU A 112 -1.90 -9.88 -14.84
CA LEU A 112 -3.28 -10.19 -15.23
C LEU A 112 -3.83 -11.43 -14.47
N SER A 113 -2.99 -12.42 -14.22
CA SER A 113 -3.40 -13.64 -13.49
C SER A 113 -3.59 -13.41 -11.98
N THR A 114 -2.89 -12.44 -11.38
CA THR A 114 -3.03 -12.14 -9.95
C THR A 114 -4.12 -11.09 -9.65
N LEU A 115 -4.60 -10.37 -10.66
CA LEU A 115 -5.66 -9.37 -10.51
C LEU A 115 -6.91 -9.91 -9.78
N PRO A 116 -7.50 -11.07 -10.16
CA PRO A 116 -8.71 -11.55 -9.48
C PRO A 116 -8.48 -11.83 -7.99
N VAL A 117 -7.32 -12.37 -7.64
CA VAL A 117 -6.98 -12.69 -6.25
C VAL A 117 -6.82 -11.41 -5.41
N TRP A 118 -6.14 -10.40 -5.94
CA TRP A 118 -6.02 -9.10 -5.28
C TRP A 118 -7.36 -8.38 -5.18
N TRP A 119 -8.17 -8.44 -6.25
CA TRP A 119 -9.47 -7.79 -6.22
C TRP A 119 -10.41 -8.41 -5.18
N ASP A 120 -10.42 -9.72 -5.04
CA ASP A 120 -11.20 -10.40 -4.00
C ASP A 120 -10.86 -9.92 -2.57
N ILE A 121 -9.59 -9.55 -2.34
CA ILE A 121 -9.14 -8.98 -1.05
C ILE A 121 -9.56 -7.52 -0.93
N MET A 122 -9.44 -6.75 -2.01
CA MET A 122 -9.56 -5.30 -1.98
C MET A 122 -10.99 -4.81 -2.14
N ALA A 123 -11.87 -5.54 -2.83
CA ALA A 123 -13.22 -5.12 -3.19
C ALA A 123 -14.07 -4.73 -1.96
N GLY A 124 -13.94 -5.48 -0.86
CA GLY A 124 -14.63 -5.21 0.40
C GLY A 124 -14.05 -4.10 1.28
N THR A 125 -12.98 -3.43 0.82
CA THR A 125 -12.29 -2.38 1.58
C THR A 125 -12.48 -1.00 0.94
N SER A 126 -12.04 0.06 1.61
CA SER A 126 -11.91 1.42 1.03
C SER A 126 -10.49 1.74 0.56
N LEU A 127 -9.56 0.78 0.62
CA LEU A 127 -8.14 0.98 0.32
C LEU A 127 -7.90 1.21 -1.17
N MET A 128 -7.03 2.15 -1.51
CA MET A 128 -6.53 2.35 -2.86
C MET A 128 -5.54 1.23 -3.24
N MET A 129 -5.35 1.02 -4.53
CA MET A 129 -4.44 0.01 -5.08
C MET A 129 -3.27 0.69 -5.79
N MET A 130 -2.08 0.18 -5.57
CA MET A 130 -0.86 0.59 -6.27
C MET A 130 -0.15 -0.66 -6.81
N PRO A 131 -0.63 -1.22 -7.93
CA PRO A 131 -0.02 -2.40 -8.54
C PRO A 131 1.42 -2.15 -8.94
N THR A 132 2.33 -3.09 -8.62
CA THR A 132 3.74 -3.05 -9.02
C THR A 132 3.98 -4.06 -10.14
N LEU A 133 4.36 -3.53 -11.29
CA LEU A 133 4.71 -4.28 -12.50
C LEU A 133 6.21 -4.56 -12.45
N GLU A 134 6.58 -5.75 -11.98
CA GLU A 134 7.97 -6.13 -11.68
C GLU A 134 8.29 -7.59 -12.03
N THR A 135 7.40 -8.24 -12.75
CA THR A 135 7.61 -9.60 -13.27
C THR A 135 8.16 -9.54 -14.71
N GLU A 136 8.64 -10.66 -15.22
CA GLU A 136 9.13 -10.77 -16.60
C GLU A 136 8.08 -10.35 -17.65
N GLU A 137 6.80 -10.38 -17.30
CA GLU A 137 5.70 -9.98 -18.18
C GLU A 137 5.75 -8.51 -18.59
N VAL A 138 6.44 -7.67 -17.81
CA VAL A 138 6.64 -6.24 -18.13
C VAL A 138 7.35 -6.04 -19.48
N TYR A 139 8.17 -6.99 -19.86
CA TYR A 139 8.92 -6.96 -21.14
C TYR A 139 8.13 -7.52 -22.33
N ASP A 140 6.92 -8.04 -22.09
CA ASP A 140 6.04 -8.60 -23.12
C ASP A 140 4.91 -7.60 -23.45
N VAL A 141 5.00 -6.99 -24.63
CA VAL A 141 4.04 -5.97 -25.09
C VAL A 141 2.62 -6.53 -25.16
N ILE A 142 2.45 -7.81 -25.57
CA ILE A 142 1.12 -8.43 -25.70
C ILE A 142 0.50 -8.62 -24.31
N LYS A 143 1.29 -9.09 -23.35
CA LYS A 143 0.83 -9.26 -21.96
C LYS A 143 0.50 -7.91 -21.30
N MET A 144 1.32 -6.89 -21.51
CA MET A 144 1.04 -5.54 -21.00
C MET A 144 -0.19 -4.92 -21.65
N GLN A 145 -0.41 -5.13 -22.95
CA GLN A 145 -1.63 -4.66 -23.61
C GLN A 145 -2.88 -5.38 -23.04
N ALA A 146 -2.80 -6.68 -22.82
CA ALA A 146 -3.90 -7.45 -22.22
C ALA A 146 -4.21 -6.95 -20.80
N LEU A 147 -3.19 -6.71 -19.97
CA LEU A 147 -3.37 -6.14 -18.63
C LEU A 147 -3.99 -4.73 -18.69
N ALA A 148 -3.52 -3.86 -19.59
CA ALA A 148 -4.05 -2.51 -19.74
C ALA A 148 -5.53 -2.53 -20.16
N ASN A 149 -5.91 -3.40 -21.09
CA ASN A 149 -7.28 -3.56 -21.54
C ASN A 149 -8.19 -4.03 -20.38
N GLU A 150 -7.75 -5.03 -19.61
CA GLU A 150 -8.51 -5.51 -18.46
C GLU A 150 -8.67 -4.41 -17.41
N LEU A 151 -7.61 -3.76 -16.99
CA LEU A 151 -7.65 -2.69 -15.98
C LEU A 151 -8.53 -1.51 -16.41
N SER A 152 -8.66 -1.26 -17.72
CA SER A 152 -9.49 -0.16 -18.25
C SER A 152 -10.99 -0.38 -18.08
N SER A 153 -11.43 -1.63 -17.99
CA SER A 153 -12.84 -2.03 -17.89
C SER A 153 -13.21 -2.67 -16.54
N HIS A 154 -12.22 -3.09 -15.76
CA HIS A 154 -12.43 -3.78 -14.50
C HIS A 154 -12.90 -2.83 -13.39
N ASP A 155 -13.70 -3.32 -12.46
CA ASP A 155 -14.25 -2.55 -11.32
C ASP A 155 -13.15 -1.95 -10.41
N CYS A 156 -11.93 -2.51 -10.43
CA CYS A 156 -10.80 -1.97 -9.67
C CYS A 156 -10.22 -0.65 -10.23
N ARG A 157 -10.62 -0.26 -11.45
CA ARG A 157 -10.06 0.91 -12.15
C ARG A 157 -10.00 2.16 -11.28
N ASP A 158 -11.13 2.51 -10.66
CA ASP A 158 -11.25 3.74 -9.86
C ASP A 158 -10.54 3.64 -8.50
N ARG A 159 -10.02 2.45 -8.17
CA ARG A 159 -9.24 2.20 -6.96
C ARG A 159 -7.73 2.23 -7.22
N ILE A 160 -7.31 2.25 -8.47
CA ILE A 160 -5.88 2.32 -8.83
C ILE A 160 -5.42 3.77 -8.78
N ILE A 161 -4.58 4.10 -7.80
CA ILE A 161 -4.02 5.46 -7.68
C ILE A 161 -2.78 5.64 -8.57
N ALA A 162 -1.97 4.62 -8.75
CA ALA A 162 -0.81 4.61 -9.64
C ALA A 162 -0.41 3.18 -9.98
N LEU A 163 0.20 3.00 -11.15
CA LEU A 163 0.96 1.81 -11.50
C LEU A 163 2.45 2.09 -11.22
N ARG A 164 3.10 1.15 -10.57
CA ARG A 164 4.54 1.24 -10.30
C ARG A 164 5.29 0.27 -11.20
N ILE A 165 6.43 0.69 -11.66
CA ILE A 165 7.40 -0.20 -12.31
C ILE A 165 8.49 -0.48 -11.27
N GLY A 166 8.65 -1.75 -10.91
CA GLY A 166 9.69 -2.23 -10.02
C GLY A 166 10.86 -2.82 -10.80
N GLY A 167 12.03 -2.86 -10.18
CA GLY A 167 13.24 -3.46 -10.73
C GLY A 167 14.29 -3.60 -9.68
#